data_39bc7adc4261f18c40ad9438365bbac7
#
_entry.id   39bc7adc4261f18c40ad9438365bbac7
#
_cell.length_a   1.000
_cell.length_b   1.000
_cell.length_c   1.000
_cell.angle_alpha   90.00
_cell.angle_beta   90.00
_cell.angle_gamma   90.00
#
_symmetry.space_group_name_H-M   'P 1'
#
loop_
_entity.id
_entity.type
_entity.pdbx_description
1 polymer ?
#
loop_
_entity_poly.entity_id
_entity_poly.type
_entity_poly.pdbx_seq_one_letter_code
_entity_poly.pdbx_strand_id
1 'polypeptide(L)'
;MQNQASLQETKQHGAVRFPFNLYPCTIPGDFQQVALHWHESMELVFVKQGMGLVQVGVVTYPAYRGDIFIFAPGTLHALRQAEGQRMEYENIIFEPELLGGAEDLCAEKYLLPLQSGRLSLPVRLTPNDLCYLQAAACLLELEDANRAKRPGYELLVKGALLRFLALLIAQGRQCLSTETADTQRLKTVLQWLSAHYAEPLRVADAAGVCSFSASHFMRWFRQMTGQSFIAFLNEYRLNTAAEALRTTDETVLTIASRCGFENLSYFNRAFKAHFGMTPRDYRKK
;
A
#
# COMPACT_ATOMS: atom_id res chain seq x y z
N MET A 1 -6.87 6.10 -9.90
CA MET A 1 -5.75 5.29 -10.43
C MET A 1 -4.56 5.54 -9.53
N GLN A 2 -4.08 4.50 -8.84
CA GLN A 2 -2.95 4.62 -7.92
C GLN A 2 -1.67 4.95 -8.68
N ASN A 3 -0.90 5.91 -8.17
CA ASN A 3 0.43 6.23 -8.66
C ASN A 3 1.39 5.13 -8.15
N GLN A 4 1.60 4.07 -8.95
CA GLN A 4 2.39 2.89 -8.56
C GLN A 4 3.91 3.13 -8.57
N ALA A 5 4.36 4.33 -8.92
CA ALA A 5 5.78 4.64 -9.09
C ALA A 5 6.49 5.12 -7.81
N SER A 6 5.78 5.47 -6.75
CA SER A 6 6.38 5.89 -5.47
C SER A 6 6.20 4.82 -4.42
N LEU A 7 7.31 4.41 -3.79
CA LEU A 7 7.30 3.47 -2.67
C LEU A 7 6.72 4.10 -1.40
N GLN A 8 6.89 5.40 -1.24
CA GLN A 8 6.11 6.21 -0.31
C GLN A 8 5.01 6.90 -1.12
N GLU A 9 3.78 6.48 -0.94
CA GLU A 9 2.66 7.12 -1.61
C GLU A 9 2.38 8.47 -0.93
N THR A 10 2.47 9.54 -1.73
CA THR A 10 2.18 10.92 -1.28
C THR A 10 0.88 11.45 -1.86
N LYS A 11 0.11 10.56 -2.50
CA LYS A 11 -1.16 10.93 -3.11
C LYS A 11 -2.17 11.31 -2.03
N GLN A 12 -2.77 12.49 -2.20
CA GLN A 12 -3.90 12.91 -1.38
C GLN A 12 -5.18 12.19 -1.81
N HIS A 13 -5.83 11.51 -0.87
CA HIS A 13 -7.10 10.83 -1.07
C HIS A 13 -8.27 11.71 -0.62
N GLY A 14 -9.22 11.96 -1.53
CA GLY A 14 -10.38 12.81 -1.25
C GLY A 14 -10.10 14.30 -1.37
N ALA A 15 -11.01 15.11 -0.84
CA ALA A 15 -10.88 16.57 -0.83
C ALA A 15 -10.04 17.04 0.36
N VAL A 16 -9.34 18.19 0.23
CA VAL A 16 -8.51 18.76 1.30
C VAL A 16 -9.24 18.88 2.65
N ARG A 17 -10.53 19.24 2.63
CA ARG A 17 -11.36 19.39 3.83
C ARG A 17 -12.08 18.11 4.25
N PHE A 18 -12.04 17.07 3.42
CA PHE A 18 -12.61 15.76 3.69
C PHE A 18 -11.70 14.70 3.06
N PRO A 19 -10.52 14.46 3.68
CA PRO A 19 -9.49 13.56 3.17
C PRO A 19 -9.88 12.10 3.43
N PHE A 20 -10.86 11.65 2.65
CA PHE A 20 -11.44 10.31 2.67
C PHE A 20 -11.77 9.86 1.25
N ASN A 21 -11.49 8.61 0.95
CA ASN A 21 -12.01 7.98 -0.26
C ASN A 21 -12.25 6.47 -0.04
N LEU A 22 -13.13 5.93 -0.88
CA LEU A 22 -13.45 4.52 -0.95
C LEU A 22 -13.36 4.09 -2.41
N TYR A 23 -12.57 3.05 -2.67
CA TYR A 23 -12.34 2.51 -4.00
C TYR A 23 -12.74 1.03 -4.04
N PRO A 24 -13.72 0.65 -4.88
CA PRO A 24 -13.91 -0.75 -5.22
C PRO A 24 -12.73 -1.20 -6.08
N CYS A 25 -12.09 -2.28 -5.70
CA CYS A 25 -10.86 -2.78 -6.33
C CYS A 25 -10.95 -4.27 -6.61
N THR A 26 -10.29 -4.69 -7.69
CA THR A 26 -10.19 -6.09 -8.09
C THR A 26 -8.76 -6.46 -8.48
N ILE A 27 -8.25 -7.57 -7.94
CA ILE A 27 -6.97 -8.19 -8.31
C ILE A 27 -7.23 -9.64 -8.78
N PRO A 28 -6.80 -10.04 -9.98
CA PRO A 28 -6.44 -9.20 -11.11
C PRO A 28 -7.70 -8.64 -11.79
N GLY A 29 -7.61 -7.44 -12.28
CA GLY A 29 -8.73 -6.80 -12.97
C GLY A 29 -8.38 -5.34 -13.18
N ASP A 30 -8.51 -4.53 -12.13
CA ASP A 30 -8.11 -3.12 -12.18
C ASP A 30 -6.58 -2.99 -12.24
N PHE A 31 -5.88 -3.89 -11.54
CA PHE A 31 -4.41 -4.03 -11.54
C PHE A 31 -3.99 -5.45 -11.18
N GLN A 32 -2.77 -5.85 -11.57
CA GLN A 32 -2.23 -7.19 -11.29
C GLN A 32 -1.86 -7.37 -9.82
N GLN A 33 -1.37 -6.31 -9.18
CA GLN A 33 -0.99 -6.24 -7.77
C GLN A 33 -0.91 -4.78 -7.31
N VAL A 34 -1.00 -4.57 -6.00
CA VAL A 34 -0.55 -3.35 -5.33
C VAL A 34 0.87 -3.62 -4.86
N ALA A 35 1.85 -2.92 -5.44
CA ALA A 35 3.26 -3.07 -5.10
C ALA A 35 3.51 -2.72 -3.63
N LEU A 36 4.62 -3.20 -3.07
CA LEU A 36 5.02 -2.91 -1.69
C LEU A 36 5.25 -1.39 -1.54
N HIS A 37 4.48 -0.75 -0.65
CA HIS A 37 4.50 0.69 -0.40
C HIS A 37 4.05 1.01 1.03
N TRP A 38 4.12 2.29 1.42
CA TRP A 38 3.53 2.84 2.64
C TRP A 38 3.09 4.29 2.42
N HIS A 39 2.22 4.77 3.27
CA HIS A 39 1.74 6.16 3.31
C HIS A 39 1.36 6.55 4.75
N GLU A 40 1.12 7.83 4.98
CA GLU A 40 0.74 8.34 6.30
C GLU A 40 -0.78 8.29 6.57
N SER A 41 -1.57 7.96 5.56
CA SER A 41 -3.01 7.73 5.71
C SER A 41 -3.30 6.43 6.45
N MET A 42 -4.47 6.34 7.08
CA MET A 42 -5.08 5.06 7.47
C MET A 42 -5.68 4.39 6.24
N GLU A 43 -5.47 3.08 6.10
CA GLU A 43 -6.09 2.29 5.03
C GLU A 43 -6.74 1.03 5.59
N LEU A 44 -7.96 0.75 5.13
CA LEU A 44 -8.71 -0.45 5.46
C LEU A 44 -9.02 -1.20 4.15
N VAL A 45 -8.68 -2.48 4.11
CA VAL A 45 -9.00 -3.36 2.98
C VAL A 45 -10.05 -4.37 3.44
N PHE A 46 -11.28 -4.20 2.98
CA PHE A 46 -12.39 -5.09 3.28
C PHE A 46 -12.63 -6.06 2.11
N VAL A 47 -12.26 -7.31 2.26
CA VAL A 47 -12.40 -8.33 1.21
C VAL A 47 -13.85 -8.72 1.05
N LYS A 48 -14.43 -8.45 -0.13
CA LYS A 48 -15.85 -8.70 -0.45
C LYS A 48 -16.07 -10.05 -1.09
N GLN A 49 -15.16 -10.45 -1.99
CA GLN A 49 -15.25 -11.74 -2.70
C GLN A 49 -13.87 -12.30 -3.00
N GLY A 50 -13.81 -13.62 -3.12
CA GLY A 50 -12.64 -14.33 -3.57
C GLY A 50 -11.52 -14.43 -2.55
N MET A 51 -10.28 -14.52 -3.05
CA MET A 51 -9.08 -14.75 -2.27
C MET A 51 -7.88 -14.03 -2.88
N GLY A 52 -7.01 -13.50 -2.01
CA GLY A 52 -5.74 -12.87 -2.37
C GLY A 52 -4.67 -13.08 -1.32
N LEU A 53 -3.57 -12.38 -1.48
CA LEU A 53 -2.46 -12.33 -0.53
C LEU A 53 -2.24 -10.88 -0.10
N VAL A 54 -2.20 -10.64 1.19
CA VAL A 54 -1.92 -9.33 1.79
C VAL A 54 -0.63 -9.43 2.59
N GLN A 55 0.38 -8.69 2.19
CA GLN A 55 1.64 -8.56 2.92
C GLN A 55 1.57 -7.35 3.83
N VAL A 56 1.96 -7.52 5.10
CA VAL A 56 2.10 -6.43 6.07
C VAL A 56 3.47 -6.56 6.74
N GLY A 57 4.32 -5.57 6.52
CA GLY A 57 5.73 -5.69 6.85
C GLY A 57 6.36 -6.91 6.16
N VAL A 58 6.80 -7.87 6.97
CA VAL A 58 7.43 -9.13 6.49
C VAL A 58 6.48 -10.32 6.45
N VAL A 59 5.26 -10.16 6.95
CA VAL A 59 4.30 -11.27 7.06
C VAL A 59 3.30 -11.20 5.90
N THR A 60 3.10 -12.33 5.23
CA THR A 60 2.08 -12.48 4.19
C THR A 60 0.92 -13.29 4.74
N TYR A 61 -0.27 -12.74 4.63
CA TYR A 61 -1.53 -13.34 5.07
C TYR A 61 -2.35 -13.76 3.85
N PRO A 62 -2.89 -14.99 3.82
CA PRO A 62 -3.99 -15.28 2.91
C PRO A 62 -5.21 -14.44 3.32
N ALA A 63 -5.79 -13.76 2.35
CA ALA A 63 -6.95 -12.89 2.53
C ALA A 63 -8.18 -13.56 1.94
N TYR A 64 -9.21 -13.74 2.74
CA TYR A 64 -10.46 -14.39 2.35
C TYR A 64 -11.63 -13.43 2.44
N ARG A 65 -12.72 -13.77 1.78
CA ARG A 65 -13.98 -13.04 1.89
C ARG A 65 -14.35 -12.81 3.36
N GLY A 66 -14.63 -11.56 3.70
CA GLY A 66 -14.99 -11.11 5.04
C GLY A 66 -13.79 -10.59 5.85
N ASP A 67 -12.57 -10.86 5.46
CA ASP A 67 -11.41 -10.31 6.15
C ASP A 67 -11.35 -8.78 6.01
N ILE A 68 -10.95 -8.12 7.08
CA ILE A 68 -10.69 -6.68 7.12
C ILE A 68 -9.23 -6.50 7.53
N PHE A 69 -8.41 -5.97 6.63
CA PHE A 69 -7.03 -5.58 6.95
C PHE A 69 -6.99 -4.11 7.34
N ILE A 70 -6.15 -3.78 8.31
CA ILE A 70 -6.00 -2.44 8.89
C ILE A 70 -4.54 -2.03 8.76
N PHE A 71 -4.26 -0.99 7.97
CA PHE A 71 -2.94 -0.42 7.83
C PHE A 71 -2.93 0.94 8.52
N ALA A 72 -2.25 0.99 9.67
CA ALA A 72 -1.98 2.24 10.37
C ALA A 72 -0.98 3.09 9.57
N PRO A 73 -0.91 4.42 9.80
CA PRO A 73 0.08 5.29 9.16
C PRO A 73 1.49 4.70 9.19
N GLY A 74 2.19 4.79 8.07
CA GLY A 74 3.52 4.25 7.91
C GLY A 74 3.60 2.71 7.76
N THR A 75 2.51 1.97 7.79
CA THR A 75 2.54 0.52 7.64
C THR A 75 2.95 0.11 6.23
N LEU A 76 4.05 -0.65 6.11
CA LEU A 76 4.51 -1.21 4.85
C LEU A 76 3.61 -2.38 4.44
N HIS A 77 2.96 -2.29 3.27
CA HIS A 77 2.01 -3.30 2.83
C HIS A 77 1.99 -3.49 1.31
N ALA A 78 1.48 -4.64 0.86
CA ALA A 78 1.27 -5.00 -0.54
C ALA A 78 0.09 -5.94 -0.68
N LEU A 79 -0.60 -5.90 -1.83
CA LEU A 79 -1.69 -6.82 -2.15
C LEU A 79 -1.37 -7.54 -3.46
N ARG A 80 -1.55 -8.87 -3.49
CA ARG A 80 -1.23 -9.68 -4.65
C ARG A 80 -2.32 -10.70 -4.92
N GLN A 81 -2.39 -11.12 -6.18
CA GLN A 81 -3.20 -12.26 -6.57
C GLN A 81 -2.66 -13.53 -5.90
N ALA A 82 -3.54 -14.33 -5.32
CA ALA A 82 -3.25 -15.73 -5.08
C ALA A 82 -3.39 -16.49 -6.41
N GLU A 83 -2.59 -17.54 -6.60
CA GLU A 83 -2.51 -18.28 -7.86
C GLU A 83 -3.90 -18.71 -8.36
N GLY A 84 -4.26 -18.28 -9.57
CA GLY A 84 -5.54 -18.59 -10.21
C GLY A 84 -6.78 -18.00 -9.55
N GLN A 85 -6.64 -17.19 -8.47
CA GLN A 85 -7.75 -16.61 -7.73
C GLN A 85 -7.97 -15.15 -8.10
N ARG A 86 -9.19 -14.65 -7.82
CA ARG A 86 -9.57 -13.24 -7.93
C ARG A 86 -9.97 -12.76 -6.54
N MET A 87 -9.56 -11.55 -6.19
CA MET A 87 -9.96 -10.88 -4.95
C MET A 87 -10.64 -9.55 -5.28
N GLU A 88 -11.87 -9.38 -4.81
CA GLU A 88 -12.60 -8.12 -4.86
C GLU A 88 -12.64 -7.54 -3.44
N TYR A 89 -12.29 -6.26 -3.30
CA TYR A 89 -12.24 -5.60 -2.00
C TYR A 89 -12.61 -4.11 -2.11
N GLU A 90 -13.10 -3.58 -1.01
CA GLU A 90 -13.22 -2.14 -0.82
C GLU A 90 -11.96 -1.63 -0.15
N ASN A 91 -11.32 -0.64 -0.77
CA ASN A 91 -10.18 0.06 -0.23
C ASN A 91 -10.63 1.41 0.33
N ILE A 92 -10.61 1.54 1.66
CA ILE A 92 -11.05 2.71 2.42
C ILE A 92 -9.82 3.43 2.93
N ILE A 93 -9.55 4.63 2.40
CA ILE A 93 -8.36 5.43 2.75
C ILE A 93 -8.81 6.77 3.33
N PHE A 94 -8.19 7.17 4.45
CA PHE A 94 -8.47 8.45 5.08
C PHE A 94 -7.29 8.96 5.92
N GLU A 95 -7.17 10.28 6.01
CA GLU A 95 -6.19 10.90 6.89
C GLU A 95 -6.70 10.86 8.33
N PRO A 96 -5.85 10.53 9.33
CA PRO A 96 -6.25 10.51 10.74
C PRO A 96 -6.85 11.83 11.23
N GLU A 97 -6.40 12.96 10.69
CA GLU A 97 -6.89 14.32 10.99
C GLU A 97 -8.36 14.51 10.61
N LEU A 98 -8.91 13.66 9.73
CA LEU A 98 -10.35 13.64 9.46
C LEU A 98 -11.16 13.39 10.73
N LEU A 99 -10.64 12.60 11.67
CA LEU A 99 -11.37 12.11 12.84
C LEU A 99 -11.24 13.02 14.06
N GLY A 100 -10.22 13.87 14.12
CA GLY A 100 -10.03 14.80 15.22
C GLY A 100 -8.91 15.81 14.96
N GLY A 101 -9.09 17.05 15.39
CA GLY A 101 -8.08 18.10 15.31
C GLY A 101 -7.07 18.04 16.45
N ALA A 102 -6.00 18.84 16.35
CA ALA A 102 -4.87 18.84 17.30
C ALA A 102 -5.26 19.14 18.78
N GLU A 103 -6.36 19.83 19.01
CA GLU A 103 -6.86 20.19 20.37
C GLU A 103 -7.93 19.21 20.88
N ASP A 104 -8.16 18.10 20.20
CA ASP A 104 -9.15 17.08 20.56
C ASP A 104 -8.51 16.02 21.46
N LEU A 105 -9.16 15.71 22.60
CA LEU A 105 -8.74 14.66 23.53
C LEU A 105 -8.58 13.29 22.83
N CYS A 106 -9.44 12.97 21.84
CA CYS A 106 -9.35 11.72 21.09
C CYS A 106 -8.11 11.73 20.20
N ALA A 107 -7.77 12.87 19.60
CA ALA A 107 -6.55 13.01 18.83
C ALA A 107 -5.31 12.79 19.70
N GLU A 108 -5.23 13.44 20.87
CA GLU A 108 -4.11 13.31 21.81
C GLU A 108 -3.94 11.86 22.30
N LYS A 109 -5.05 11.23 22.71
CA LYS A 109 -4.99 9.89 23.33
C LYS A 109 -4.86 8.73 22.34
N TYR A 110 -5.35 8.88 21.11
CA TYR A 110 -5.50 7.76 20.19
C TYR A 110 -4.89 8.04 18.81
N LEU A 111 -5.20 9.18 18.15
CA LEU A 111 -4.77 9.38 16.76
C LEU A 111 -3.28 9.70 16.67
N LEU A 112 -2.75 10.61 17.49
CA LEU A 112 -1.32 10.91 17.52
C LEU A 112 -0.45 9.72 17.96
N PRO A 113 -0.84 8.95 19.01
CA PRO A 113 -0.15 7.70 19.32
C PRO A 113 -0.20 6.66 18.19
N LEU A 114 -1.29 6.58 17.45
CA LEU A 114 -1.42 5.69 16.28
C LEU A 114 -0.48 6.13 15.15
N GLN A 115 -0.46 7.42 14.80
CA GLN A 115 0.44 7.99 13.79
C GLN A 115 1.92 7.81 14.16
N SER A 116 2.25 7.94 15.44
CA SER A 116 3.63 7.77 15.92
C SER A 116 4.03 6.32 16.22
N GLY A 117 3.16 5.34 15.93
CA GLY A 117 3.41 3.92 16.19
C GLY A 117 3.41 3.52 17.68
N ARG A 118 3.06 4.44 18.61
CA ARG A 118 2.95 4.16 20.06
C ARG A 118 1.68 3.40 20.41
N LEU A 119 0.65 3.51 19.59
CA LEU A 119 -0.58 2.72 19.67
C LEU A 119 -0.65 1.82 18.44
N SER A 120 -0.81 0.52 18.64
CA SER A 120 -0.94 -0.47 17.59
C SER A 120 -2.35 -1.00 17.49
N LEU A 121 -2.84 -1.21 16.28
CA LEU A 121 -4.12 -1.86 15.98
C LEU A 121 -3.88 -3.29 15.49
N PRO A 122 -4.88 -4.19 15.59
CA PRO A 122 -4.79 -5.48 14.92
C PRO A 122 -4.64 -5.28 13.41
N VAL A 123 -3.70 -6.02 12.80
CA VAL A 123 -3.45 -5.96 11.35
C VAL A 123 -4.62 -6.53 10.54
N ARG A 124 -5.33 -7.50 11.12
CA ARG A 124 -6.43 -8.22 10.45
C ARG A 124 -7.53 -8.53 11.45
N LEU A 125 -8.77 -8.35 11.03
CA LEU A 125 -9.96 -8.91 11.63
C LEU A 125 -10.53 -9.97 10.70
N THR A 126 -10.95 -11.09 11.28
CA THR A 126 -11.62 -12.18 10.59
C THR A 126 -13.06 -12.33 11.11
N PRO A 127 -13.96 -13.01 10.39
CA PRO A 127 -15.30 -13.29 10.89
C PRO A 127 -15.38 -14.01 12.25
N ASN A 128 -14.27 -14.56 12.72
CA ASN A 128 -14.19 -15.26 14.01
C ASN A 128 -13.80 -14.33 15.19
N ASP A 129 -13.44 -13.08 14.93
CA ASP A 129 -13.07 -12.13 15.99
C ASP A 129 -14.32 -11.55 16.68
N LEU A 130 -14.26 -11.38 18.00
CA LEU A 130 -15.41 -10.98 18.83
C LEU A 130 -16.07 -9.66 18.40
N CYS A 131 -15.26 -8.68 17.96
CA CYS A 131 -15.78 -7.38 17.52
C CYS A 131 -16.15 -7.36 16.03
N TYR A 132 -15.93 -8.45 15.28
CA TYR A 132 -16.04 -8.46 13.84
C TYR A 132 -17.39 -7.95 13.31
N LEU A 133 -18.50 -8.48 13.82
CA LEU A 133 -19.84 -8.10 13.34
C LEU A 133 -20.09 -6.59 13.50
N GLN A 134 -19.66 -6.01 14.63
CA GLN A 134 -19.81 -4.58 14.89
C GLN A 134 -18.86 -3.76 14.01
N ALA A 135 -17.62 -4.21 13.85
CA ALA A 135 -16.64 -3.55 12.97
C ALA A 135 -17.07 -3.58 11.50
N ALA A 136 -17.50 -4.74 11.00
CA ALA A 136 -18.01 -4.87 9.64
C ALA A 136 -19.26 -4.02 9.41
N ALA A 137 -20.18 -3.93 10.39
CA ALA A 137 -21.35 -3.07 10.29
C ALA A 137 -20.98 -1.58 10.16
N CYS A 138 -19.93 -1.11 10.87
CA CYS A 138 -19.44 0.26 10.69
C CYS A 138 -18.97 0.51 9.25
N LEU A 139 -18.24 -0.43 8.65
CA LEU A 139 -17.74 -0.27 7.27
C LEU A 139 -18.88 -0.32 6.24
N LEU A 140 -19.88 -1.18 6.43
CA LEU A 140 -21.07 -1.23 5.56
C LEU A 140 -21.89 0.06 5.66
N GLU A 141 -22.09 0.61 6.86
CA GLU A 141 -22.75 1.90 7.08
C GLU A 141 -22.02 3.04 6.34
N LEU A 142 -20.70 3.05 6.44
CA LEU A 142 -19.82 4.00 5.74
C LEU A 142 -19.94 3.87 4.22
N GLU A 143 -19.91 2.65 3.68
CA GLU A 143 -20.07 2.39 2.25
C GLU A 143 -21.42 2.91 1.73
N ASP A 144 -22.50 2.62 2.46
CA ASP A 144 -23.84 3.07 2.09
C ASP A 144 -23.98 4.60 2.16
N ALA A 145 -23.44 5.23 3.21
CA ALA A 145 -23.39 6.68 3.35
C ALA A 145 -22.63 7.33 2.18
N ASN A 146 -21.44 6.79 1.86
CA ASN A 146 -20.59 7.31 0.77
C ASN A 146 -21.23 7.09 -0.62
N ARG A 147 -21.96 6.00 -0.81
CA ARG A 147 -22.70 5.71 -2.06
C ARG A 147 -23.89 6.65 -2.24
N ALA A 148 -24.65 6.86 -1.19
CA ALA A 148 -25.86 7.67 -1.24
C ALA A 148 -25.58 9.18 -1.27
N LYS A 149 -24.51 9.65 -0.64
CA LYS A 149 -24.07 11.07 -0.51
C LYS A 149 -25.20 12.03 -0.15
N ARG A 150 -26.10 11.58 0.74
CA ARG A 150 -27.18 12.43 1.25
C ARG A 150 -26.62 13.54 2.15
N PRO A 151 -27.33 14.66 2.35
CA PRO A 151 -26.89 15.68 3.31
C PRO A 151 -26.51 15.07 4.67
N GLY A 152 -25.30 15.36 5.15
CA GLY A 152 -24.74 14.81 6.40
C GLY A 152 -24.01 13.49 6.25
N TYR A 153 -23.77 12.98 5.02
CA TYR A 153 -23.02 11.74 4.81
C TYR A 153 -21.60 11.80 5.40
N GLU A 154 -20.99 12.98 5.42
CA GLU A 154 -19.66 13.22 6.02
C GLU A 154 -19.67 12.92 7.52
N LEU A 155 -20.77 13.27 8.21
CA LEU A 155 -20.93 12.97 9.64
C LEU A 155 -21.10 11.45 9.86
N LEU A 156 -21.85 10.78 8.99
CA LEU A 156 -22.02 9.32 9.05
C LEU A 156 -20.68 8.61 8.82
N VAL A 157 -19.93 9.01 7.80
CA VAL A 157 -18.59 8.45 7.52
C VAL A 157 -17.66 8.62 8.72
N LYS A 158 -17.55 9.84 9.27
CA LYS A 158 -16.73 10.10 10.46
C LYS A 158 -17.18 9.29 11.67
N GLY A 159 -18.48 9.24 11.93
CA GLY A 159 -19.05 8.48 13.04
C GLY A 159 -18.78 6.98 12.93
N ALA A 160 -18.91 6.42 11.73
CA ALA A 160 -18.62 5.01 11.46
C ALA A 160 -17.13 4.69 11.67
N LEU A 161 -16.22 5.54 11.16
CA LEU A 161 -14.76 5.37 11.37
C LEU A 161 -14.37 5.50 12.85
N LEU A 162 -14.91 6.47 13.57
CA LEU A 162 -14.65 6.63 15.02
C LEU A 162 -15.13 5.41 15.81
N ARG A 163 -16.31 4.89 15.51
CA ARG A 163 -16.85 3.66 16.14
C ARG A 163 -15.98 2.45 15.79
N PHE A 164 -15.57 2.33 14.52
CA PHE A 164 -14.66 1.27 14.09
C PHE A 164 -13.35 1.28 14.88
N LEU A 165 -12.68 2.43 14.96
CA LEU A 165 -11.43 2.55 15.73
C LEU A 165 -11.65 2.27 17.23
N ALA A 166 -12.73 2.77 17.82
CA ALA A 166 -13.04 2.50 19.23
C ALA A 166 -13.21 1.01 19.53
N LEU A 167 -13.85 0.25 18.62
CA LEU A 167 -13.97 -1.20 18.73
C LEU A 167 -12.62 -1.89 18.69
N LEU A 168 -11.70 -1.47 17.81
CA LEU A 168 -10.36 -2.05 17.71
C LEU A 168 -9.53 -1.75 18.95
N ILE A 169 -9.56 -0.52 19.44
CA ILE A 169 -8.81 -0.08 20.62
C ILE A 169 -9.32 -0.80 21.87
N ALA A 170 -10.63 -0.97 22.01
CA ALA A 170 -11.25 -1.65 23.16
C ALA A 170 -10.89 -3.15 23.25
N GLN A 171 -10.42 -3.77 22.17
CA GLN A 171 -9.94 -5.16 22.19
C GLN A 171 -8.72 -5.36 23.10
N GLY A 172 -8.02 -4.29 23.50
CA GLY A 172 -6.90 -4.36 24.44
C GLY A 172 -5.73 -5.26 24.00
N ARG A 173 -5.78 -5.79 22.78
CA ARG A 173 -4.65 -6.53 22.23
C ARG A 173 -3.52 -5.53 22.05
N GLN A 174 -2.53 -5.57 22.93
CA GLN A 174 -1.22 -5.00 22.62
C GLN A 174 -0.70 -5.77 21.41
N CYS A 175 -1.10 -5.32 20.21
CA CYS A 175 -0.43 -5.78 19.01
C CYS A 175 1.01 -5.27 19.09
N LEU A 176 1.96 -6.19 19.04
CA LEU A 176 3.36 -5.82 18.86
C LEU A 176 3.42 -4.85 17.68
N SER A 177 4.11 -3.73 17.88
CA SER A 177 4.36 -2.77 16.80
C SER A 177 4.79 -3.53 15.54
N THR A 178 4.10 -3.34 14.43
CA THR A 178 4.52 -3.90 13.13
C THR A 178 5.82 -3.27 12.65
N GLU A 179 6.23 -2.17 13.27
CA GLU A 179 7.45 -1.45 12.95
C GLU A 179 8.64 -2.02 13.74
N THR A 180 9.28 -3.02 13.15
CA THR A 180 10.53 -3.59 13.65
C THR A 180 11.72 -2.76 13.13
N ALA A 181 12.91 -2.93 13.77
CA ALA A 181 14.15 -2.33 13.25
C ALA A 181 14.42 -2.73 11.79
N ASP A 182 14.03 -3.93 11.40
CA ASP A 182 14.17 -4.41 10.02
C ASP A 182 13.17 -3.73 9.07
N THR A 183 11.94 -3.48 9.50
CA THR A 183 10.96 -2.71 8.70
C THR A 183 11.45 -1.28 8.47
N GLN A 184 12.00 -0.64 9.52
CA GLN A 184 12.57 0.70 9.40
C GLN A 184 13.77 0.75 8.46
N ARG A 185 14.69 -0.24 8.57
CA ARG A 185 15.80 -0.37 7.62
C ARG A 185 15.32 -0.57 6.19
N LEU A 186 14.28 -1.40 6.01
CA LEU A 186 13.71 -1.62 4.68
C LEU A 186 13.16 -0.32 4.09
N LYS A 187 12.39 0.45 4.84
CA LYS A 187 11.91 1.77 4.42
C LYS A 187 13.08 2.67 3.98
N THR A 188 14.16 2.72 4.77
CA THR A 188 15.36 3.51 4.43
C THR A 188 15.95 3.06 3.09
N VAL A 189 16.11 1.75 2.86
CA VAL A 189 16.60 1.21 1.58
C VAL A 189 15.65 1.54 0.43
N LEU A 190 14.35 1.42 0.65
CA LEU A 190 13.35 1.70 -0.37
C LEU A 190 13.27 3.20 -0.71
N GLN A 191 13.40 4.09 0.28
CA GLN A 191 13.52 5.55 0.06
C GLN A 191 14.77 5.88 -0.74
N TRP A 192 15.91 5.30 -0.36
CA TRP A 192 17.16 5.47 -1.11
C TRP A 192 17.02 4.95 -2.54
N LEU A 193 16.42 3.77 -2.75
CA LEU A 193 16.16 3.21 -4.08
C LEU A 193 15.29 4.16 -4.92
N SER A 194 14.23 4.72 -4.34
CA SER A 194 13.32 5.65 -5.05
C SER A 194 14.01 6.96 -5.46
N ALA A 195 15.04 7.38 -4.75
CA ALA A 195 15.83 8.57 -5.09
C ALA A 195 16.89 8.30 -6.17
N HIS A 196 17.38 7.05 -6.28
CA HIS A 196 18.54 6.70 -7.10
C HIS A 196 18.22 5.67 -8.22
N TYR A 197 16.98 5.21 -8.37
CA TYR A 197 16.61 4.10 -9.27
C TYR A 197 17.07 4.27 -10.71
N ALA A 198 17.21 5.51 -11.19
CA ALA A 198 17.66 5.81 -12.55
C ALA A 198 19.17 5.60 -12.74
N GLU A 199 19.93 5.51 -11.67
CA GLU A 199 21.39 5.33 -11.70
C GLU A 199 21.78 3.85 -11.86
N PRO A 200 23.00 3.54 -12.27
CA PRO A 200 23.52 2.18 -12.34
C PRO A 200 23.81 1.63 -10.93
N LEU A 201 22.75 1.18 -10.22
CA LEU A 201 22.84 0.67 -8.84
C LEU A 201 23.38 -0.75 -8.77
N ARG A 202 24.27 -0.99 -7.80
CA ARG A 202 24.79 -2.30 -7.43
C ARG A 202 24.24 -2.75 -6.08
N VAL A 203 24.19 -4.07 -5.87
CA VAL A 203 23.79 -4.64 -4.57
C VAL A 203 24.64 -4.09 -3.41
N ALA A 204 25.94 -3.82 -3.64
CA ALA A 204 26.83 -3.27 -2.64
C ALA A 204 26.43 -1.85 -2.18
N ASP A 205 25.88 -1.02 -3.10
CA ASP A 205 25.44 0.33 -2.80
C ASP A 205 24.25 0.28 -1.83
N ALA A 206 23.25 -0.54 -2.14
CA ALA A 206 22.10 -0.76 -1.28
C ALA A 206 22.46 -1.40 0.08
N ALA A 207 23.41 -2.33 0.09
CA ALA A 207 23.91 -2.95 1.32
C ALA A 207 24.58 -1.91 2.24
N GLY A 208 25.30 -0.94 1.66
CA GLY A 208 25.91 0.17 2.38
C GLY A 208 24.91 1.03 3.15
N VAL A 209 23.70 1.24 2.59
CA VAL A 209 22.61 2.02 3.24
C VAL A 209 22.22 1.44 4.60
N CYS A 210 22.24 0.12 4.75
CA CYS A 210 21.94 -0.56 6.02
C CYS A 210 23.18 -1.06 6.78
N SER A 211 24.38 -0.72 6.35
CA SER A 211 25.62 -1.21 6.94
C SER A 211 25.73 -2.74 6.94
N PHE A 212 25.22 -3.40 5.89
CA PHE A 212 25.30 -4.84 5.70
C PHE A 212 26.39 -5.22 4.69
N SER A 213 26.92 -6.45 4.80
CA SER A 213 27.63 -7.03 3.68
C SER A 213 26.66 -7.36 2.53
N ALA A 214 27.15 -7.35 1.28
CA ALA A 214 26.31 -7.65 0.12
C ALA A 214 25.60 -9.02 0.25
N SER A 215 26.28 -10.05 0.76
CA SER A 215 25.69 -11.38 0.95
C SER A 215 24.60 -11.39 2.04
N HIS A 216 24.78 -10.66 3.14
CA HIS A 216 23.76 -10.51 4.17
C HIS A 216 22.56 -9.74 3.63
N PHE A 217 22.80 -8.61 2.97
CA PHE A 217 21.77 -7.79 2.35
C PHE A 217 20.90 -8.58 1.37
N MET A 218 21.48 -9.36 0.46
CA MET A 218 20.70 -10.16 -0.51
C MET A 218 19.74 -11.14 0.17
N ARG A 219 20.18 -11.83 1.23
CA ARG A 219 19.31 -12.76 1.98
C ARG A 219 18.22 -12.03 2.74
N TRP A 220 18.62 -10.98 3.48
CA TRP A 220 17.71 -10.14 4.26
C TRP A 220 16.66 -9.47 3.36
N PHE A 221 17.08 -8.82 2.27
CA PHE A 221 16.17 -8.14 1.36
C PHE A 221 15.15 -9.10 0.73
N ARG A 222 15.60 -10.29 0.32
CA ARG A 222 14.71 -11.33 -0.19
C ARG A 222 13.73 -11.85 0.87
N GLN A 223 14.16 -11.98 2.11
CA GLN A 223 13.27 -12.34 3.22
C GLN A 223 12.21 -11.27 3.47
N MET A 224 12.60 -9.99 3.40
CA MET A 224 11.73 -8.85 3.65
C MET A 224 10.72 -8.58 2.52
N THR A 225 11.14 -8.75 1.26
CA THR A 225 10.34 -8.36 0.08
C THR A 225 9.80 -9.54 -0.74
N GLY A 226 10.27 -10.74 -0.47
CA GLY A 226 9.95 -11.95 -1.23
C GLY A 226 10.75 -12.08 -2.53
N GLN A 227 11.56 -11.09 -2.93
CA GLN A 227 12.32 -11.11 -4.20
C GLN A 227 13.74 -10.54 -4.05
N SER A 228 14.57 -10.74 -5.06
CA SER A 228 15.92 -10.18 -5.05
C SER A 228 15.90 -8.66 -5.25
N PHE A 229 16.93 -7.95 -4.74
CA PHE A 229 17.05 -6.49 -4.91
C PHE A 229 17.02 -6.06 -6.40
N ILE A 230 17.72 -6.79 -7.27
CA ILE A 230 17.75 -6.48 -8.71
C ILE A 230 16.37 -6.70 -9.37
N ALA A 231 15.64 -7.74 -8.97
CA ALA A 231 14.28 -7.97 -9.48
C ALA A 231 13.35 -6.84 -9.01
N PHE A 232 13.43 -6.45 -7.76
CA PHE A 232 12.66 -5.34 -7.18
C PHE A 232 12.98 -3.99 -7.88
N LEU A 233 14.26 -3.67 -8.08
CA LEU A 233 14.70 -2.47 -8.79
C LEU A 233 14.16 -2.45 -10.22
N ASN A 234 14.25 -3.57 -10.95
CA ASN A 234 13.73 -3.64 -12.31
C ASN A 234 12.20 -3.49 -12.35
N GLU A 235 11.48 -4.11 -11.43
CA GLU A 235 10.02 -3.93 -11.30
C GLU A 235 9.66 -2.46 -11.01
N TYR A 236 10.37 -1.81 -10.10
CA TYR A 236 10.19 -0.40 -9.80
C TYR A 236 10.42 0.49 -11.05
N ARG A 237 11.51 0.26 -11.77
CA ARG A 237 11.84 0.97 -13.02
C ARG A 237 10.77 0.77 -14.10
N LEU A 238 10.25 -0.45 -14.24
CA LEU A 238 9.18 -0.77 -15.21
C LEU A 238 7.86 -0.09 -14.85
N ASN A 239 7.49 -0.06 -13.57
CA ASN A 239 6.29 0.64 -13.10
C ASN A 239 6.41 2.15 -13.32
N THR A 240 7.57 2.75 -13.03
CA THR A 240 7.85 4.16 -13.31
C THR A 240 7.77 4.47 -14.81
N ALA A 241 8.32 3.58 -15.65
CA ALA A 241 8.23 3.73 -17.10
C ALA A 241 6.78 3.60 -17.61
N ALA A 242 6.00 2.70 -17.06
CA ALA A 242 4.58 2.54 -17.41
C ALA A 242 3.77 3.80 -17.08
N GLU A 243 4.02 4.44 -15.94
CA GLU A 243 3.40 5.72 -15.59
C GLU A 243 3.83 6.83 -16.57
N ALA A 244 5.12 6.94 -16.87
CA ALA A 244 5.62 7.92 -17.84
C ALA A 244 5.02 7.72 -19.24
N LEU A 245 4.81 6.47 -19.67
CA LEU A 245 4.16 6.17 -20.95
C LEU A 245 2.71 6.67 -21.02
N ARG A 246 2.00 6.72 -19.90
CA ARG A 246 0.60 7.17 -19.79
C ARG A 246 0.46 8.68 -19.63
N THR A 247 1.44 9.32 -19.00
CA THR A 247 1.34 10.72 -18.56
C THR A 247 2.14 11.68 -19.43
N THR A 248 3.00 11.17 -20.33
CA THR A 248 3.87 12.01 -21.19
C THR A 248 3.89 11.54 -22.64
N ASP A 249 4.24 12.44 -23.54
CA ASP A 249 4.48 12.16 -24.97
C ASP A 249 5.94 11.82 -25.29
N GLU A 250 6.79 11.61 -24.26
CA GLU A 250 8.19 11.27 -24.45
C GLU A 250 8.35 9.95 -25.24
N THR A 251 9.44 9.83 -26.00
CA THR A 251 9.70 8.58 -26.74
C THR A 251 9.94 7.40 -25.79
N VAL A 252 9.63 6.18 -26.25
CA VAL A 252 9.91 4.95 -25.49
C VAL A 252 11.39 4.85 -25.11
N LEU A 253 12.28 5.28 -26.01
CA LEU A 253 13.73 5.32 -25.76
C LEU A 253 14.08 6.28 -24.63
N THR A 254 13.54 7.50 -24.68
CA THR A 254 13.78 8.51 -23.63
C THR A 254 13.29 8.03 -22.27
N ILE A 255 12.09 7.47 -22.21
CA ILE A 255 11.52 6.92 -20.96
C ILE A 255 12.37 5.78 -20.43
N ALA A 256 12.77 4.83 -21.29
CA ALA A 256 13.62 3.70 -20.88
C ALA A 256 14.95 4.19 -20.27
N SER A 257 15.63 5.12 -20.96
CA SER A 257 16.90 5.70 -20.46
C SER A 257 16.71 6.44 -19.14
N ARG A 258 15.68 7.29 -19.03
CA ARG A 258 15.36 8.03 -17.80
C ARG A 258 15.01 7.12 -16.63
N CYS A 259 14.45 5.94 -16.90
CA CYS A 259 14.17 4.93 -15.89
C CYS A 259 15.37 4.01 -15.58
N GLY A 260 16.57 4.30 -16.08
CA GLY A 260 17.79 3.57 -15.78
C GLY A 260 17.99 2.28 -16.60
N PHE A 261 17.33 2.15 -17.76
CA PHE A 261 17.58 1.06 -18.70
C PHE A 261 18.59 1.50 -19.76
N GLU A 262 19.79 0.97 -19.71
CA GLU A 262 20.84 1.24 -20.69
C GLU A 262 20.59 0.58 -22.06
N ASN A 263 19.81 -0.52 -22.07
CA ASN A 263 19.54 -1.31 -23.28
C ASN A 263 18.03 -1.36 -23.57
N LEU A 264 17.62 -0.70 -24.68
CA LEU A 264 16.22 -0.63 -25.12
C LEU A 264 15.63 -2.02 -25.44
N SER A 265 16.43 -2.94 -25.99
CA SER A 265 15.97 -4.29 -26.32
C SER A 265 15.68 -5.10 -25.04
N TYR A 266 16.51 -4.93 -24.01
CA TYR A 266 16.25 -5.52 -22.69
C TYR A 266 15.00 -4.91 -22.06
N PHE A 267 14.87 -3.57 -22.07
CA PHE A 267 13.68 -2.87 -21.58
C PHE A 267 12.40 -3.41 -22.22
N ASN A 268 12.34 -3.48 -23.57
CA ASN A 268 11.15 -3.93 -24.29
C ASN A 268 10.76 -5.37 -23.91
N ARG A 269 11.75 -6.27 -23.76
CA ARG A 269 11.49 -7.67 -23.32
C ARG A 269 11.00 -7.71 -21.88
N ALA A 270 11.66 -7.01 -20.96
CA ALA A 270 11.28 -6.98 -19.55
C ALA A 270 9.88 -6.35 -19.37
N PHE A 271 9.59 -5.25 -20.08
CA PHE A 271 8.30 -4.59 -20.03
C PHE A 271 7.18 -5.50 -20.55
N LYS A 272 7.39 -6.18 -21.70
CA LYS A 272 6.41 -7.12 -22.24
C LYS A 272 6.20 -8.32 -21.31
N ALA A 273 7.26 -8.84 -20.68
CA ALA A 273 7.17 -9.92 -19.72
C ALA A 273 6.36 -9.53 -18.48
N HIS A 274 6.52 -8.28 -18.01
CA HIS A 274 5.86 -7.77 -16.79
C HIS A 274 4.40 -7.36 -17.03
N PHE A 275 4.11 -6.63 -18.13
CA PHE A 275 2.78 -6.09 -18.43
C PHE A 275 1.97 -6.88 -19.48
N GLY A 276 2.54 -7.94 -20.06
CA GLY A 276 1.90 -8.76 -21.10
C GLY A 276 1.84 -8.11 -22.46
N MET A 277 2.27 -6.85 -22.62
CA MET A 277 2.22 -6.08 -23.87
C MET A 277 3.43 -5.18 -24.05
N THR A 278 3.65 -4.70 -25.29
CA THR A 278 4.79 -3.81 -25.56
C THR A 278 4.56 -2.42 -24.96
N PRO A 279 5.65 -1.63 -24.67
CA PRO A 279 5.51 -0.24 -24.20
C PRO A 279 4.68 0.64 -25.16
N ARG A 280 4.81 0.40 -26.49
CA ARG A 280 4.05 1.14 -27.50
C ARG A 280 2.54 0.84 -27.44
N ASP A 281 2.17 -0.42 -27.18
CA ASP A 281 0.76 -0.83 -27.07
C ASP A 281 0.17 -0.35 -25.73
N TYR A 282 0.98 -0.36 -24.67
CA TYR A 282 0.61 0.13 -23.36
C TYR A 282 0.25 1.63 -23.36
N ARG A 283 0.98 2.45 -24.12
CA ARG A 283 0.69 3.88 -24.28
C ARG A 283 -0.66 4.17 -24.94
N LYS A 284 -1.18 3.25 -25.76
CA LYS A 284 -2.45 3.45 -26.49
C LYS A 284 -3.70 3.12 -25.67
N LYS A 285 -3.52 2.51 -24.49
CA LYS A 285 -4.59 2.19 -23.55
C LYS A 285 -5.00 3.40 -22.72
#